data_d314818f43cc0b63d1b65367377fa5b1
#
_entry.id   d314818f43cc0b63d1b65367377fa5b1
#
_cell.length_a   1.000
_cell.length_b   1.000
_cell.length_c   1.000
_cell.angle_alpha   90.00
_cell.angle_beta   90.00
_cell.angle_gamma   90.00
#
_symmetry.space_group_name_H-M   'P 1'
#
loop_
_entity.id
_entity.type
_entity.pdbx_description
1 polymer ?
#
loop_
_entity_poly.entity_id
_entity_poly.type
_entity_poly.pdbx_seq_one_letter_code
_entity_poly.pdbx_strand_id
1 'polypeptide(L)'
;MASQSSAAGGRGAGMSVTWADRAVLAAAAHLTSRDRRLVRAVAKHRVLTTGQLAALGFGSVITARHRLAVLVEPGVLRRFRPHRDTGSAPWHYLLGPVGAALLGAEDASESSWLKAVRADRQLALERSQRLAHLVGVNWFFAALAAFARTTGSGAELRLWLGETGAAGWLQGRAAAKLAWEGPPRPDGLGCWAELGQQVTFMLEYDTGSEHLPQLAGTLAGYSRLARAMADVDQPCPLLLFCFPGPRREQAARQALAAATEAAALRIATAALNPEHASPAGPVWLPLLPGWAGGPVALCVLDAALPDPWSIYRAEHARAREQAAQAHVPPPWPADPDDEYDSAGPAPTA
;
A
#
# COMPACT_ATOMS: atom_id res chain seq x y z
N MET A 1 -0.55 75.64 -22.50
CA MET A 1 -1.21 74.79 -21.55
C MET A 1 -1.39 73.46 -22.23
N ALA A 2 -0.47 72.57 -22.04
CA ALA A 2 -0.43 71.27 -22.75
C ALA A 2 -0.58 70.15 -21.72
N SER A 3 -1.67 69.40 -21.86
CA SER A 3 -1.91 68.20 -21.10
C SER A 3 -1.12 67.07 -21.73
N GLN A 4 -0.17 66.48 -21.00
CA GLN A 4 0.51 65.24 -21.40
C GLN A 4 -0.26 64.02 -20.86
N SER A 5 -0.79 63.22 -21.78
CA SER A 5 -1.38 61.94 -21.52
C SER A 5 -0.25 60.88 -21.42
N SER A 6 -0.07 60.30 -20.24
CA SER A 6 0.88 59.23 -20.00
C SER A 6 0.20 57.89 -20.37
N ALA A 7 0.64 57.28 -21.44
CA ALA A 7 0.27 55.91 -21.81
C ALA A 7 1.04 54.93 -20.94
N ALA A 8 0.37 54.24 -20.01
CA ALA A 8 0.91 53.13 -19.24
C ALA A 8 1.00 51.90 -20.16
N GLY A 9 2.20 51.62 -20.64
CA GLY A 9 2.51 50.37 -21.33
C GLY A 9 2.49 49.20 -20.37
N GLY A 10 1.44 48.36 -20.43
CA GLY A 10 1.36 47.09 -19.77
C GLY A 10 2.45 46.15 -20.32
N ARG A 11 3.56 45.99 -19.58
CA ARG A 11 4.53 44.93 -19.82
C ARG A 11 3.86 43.62 -19.44
N GLY A 12 3.44 42.85 -20.46
CA GLY A 12 3.08 41.45 -20.28
C GLY A 12 4.27 40.73 -19.64
N ALA A 13 4.08 40.23 -18.42
CA ALA A 13 5.03 39.37 -17.78
C ALA A 13 5.08 38.06 -18.58
N GLY A 14 5.96 37.99 -19.57
CA GLY A 14 6.34 36.77 -20.24
C GLY A 14 6.95 35.86 -19.18
N MET A 15 6.23 34.84 -18.80
CA MET A 15 6.71 33.80 -17.89
C MET A 15 7.93 33.17 -18.56
N SER A 16 9.15 33.52 -18.11
CA SER A 16 10.38 32.91 -18.62
C SER A 16 10.41 31.44 -18.20
N VAL A 17 10.24 30.53 -19.17
CA VAL A 17 10.38 29.10 -18.96
C VAL A 17 11.79 28.82 -18.43
N THR A 18 11.88 28.35 -17.21
CA THR A 18 13.15 28.04 -16.56
C THR A 18 13.83 26.84 -17.23
N TRP A 19 15.13 26.66 -16.95
CA TRP A 19 15.84 25.44 -17.42
C TRP A 19 15.15 24.17 -16.91
N ALA A 20 14.66 24.17 -15.67
CA ALA A 20 13.93 23.07 -15.07
C ALA A 20 12.62 22.75 -15.84
N ASP A 21 11.85 23.78 -16.21
CA ASP A 21 10.60 23.60 -16.97
C ASP A 21 10.88 23.00 -18.37
N ARG A 22 11.94 23.42 -19.02
CA ARG A 22 12.37 22.86 -20.32
C ARG A 22 12.78 21.39 -20.21
N ALA A 23 13.52 21.01 -19.15
CA ALA A 23 13.91 19.63 -18.90
C ALA A 23 12.68 18.73 -18.62
N VAL A 24 11.70 19.25 -17.86
CA VAL A 24 10.44 18.54 -17.59
C VAL A 24 9.64 18.33 -18.86
N LEU A 25 9.46 19.37 -19.69
CA LEU A 25 8.72 19.27 -20.96
C LEU A 25 9.41 18.30 -21.94
N ALA A 26 10.73 18.39 -22.07
CA ALA A 26 11.50 17.47 -22.93
C ALA A 26 11.38 16.02 -22.46
N ALA A 27 11.48 15.78 -21.15
CA ALA A 27 11.31 14.44 -20.58
C ALA A 27 9.87 13.93 -20.80
N ALA A 28 8.86 14.78 -20.57
CA ALA A 28 7.44 14.42 -20.72
C ALA A 28 7.11 13.91 -22.14
N ALA A 29 7.72 14.52 -23.16
CA ALA A 29 7.52 14.14 -24.58
C ALA A 29 8.06 12.74 -24.94
N HIS A 30 9.06 12.24 -24.19
CA HIS A 30 9.74 10.96 -24.48
C HIS A 30 9.37 9.83 -23.51
N LEU A 31 8.55 10.11 -22.46
CA LEU A 31 8.10 9.10 -21.52
C LEU A 31 6.92 8.30 -22.07
N THR A 32 7.10 6.98 -22.15
CA THR A 32 6.01 6.06 -22.44
C THR A 32 5.09 5.88 -21.23
N SER A 33 3.89 5.33 -21.43
CA SER A 33 2.99 4.99 -20.33
C SER A 33 3.61 3.98 -19.34
N ARG A 34 4.45 3.05 -19.85
CA ARG A 34 5.24 2.15 -19.00
C ARG A 34 6.22 2.92 -18.13
N ASP A 35 6.97 3.86 -18.69
CA ASP A 35 7.94 4.65 -17.92
C ASP A 35 7.26 5.45 -16.82
N ARG A 36 6.12 6.08 -17.10
CA ARG A 36 5.32 6.79 -16.10
C ARG A 36 4.88 5.89 -14.95
N ARG A 37 4.43 4.65 -15.26
CA ARG A 37 4.09 3.66 -14.20
C ARG A 37 5.30 3.29 -13.36
N LEU A 38 6.47 3.06 -13.97
CA LEU A 38 7.69 2.73 -13.24
C LEU A 38 8.21 3.89 -12.38
N VAL A 39 8.16 5.11 -12.89
CA VAL A 39 8.54 6.33 -12.14
C VAL A 39 7.62 6.51 -10.92
N ARG A 40 6.30 6.32 -11.08
CA ARG A 40 5.36 6.33 -9.96
C ARG A 40 5.64 5.22 -8.95
N ALA A 41 5.98 4.02 -9.41
CA ALA A 41 6.35 2.91 -8.52
C ALA A 41 7.61 3.24 -7.70
N VAL A 42 8.67 3.79 -8.33
CA VAL A 42 9.87 4.24 -7.62
C VAL A 42 9.55 5.33 -6.61
N ALA A 43 8.72 6.29 -6.98
CA ALA A 43 8.30 7.38 -6.09
C ALA A 43 7.54 6.85 -4.87
N LYS A 44 6.58 5.96 -5.09
CA LYS A 44 5.71 5.40 -4.06
C LYS A 44 6.46 4.45 -3.10
N HIS A 45 7.37 3.65 -3.64
CA HIS A 45 8.08 2.62 -2.87
C HIS A 45 9.52 3.00 -2.51
N ARG A 46 9.90 4.26 -2.73
CA ARG A 46 11.14 4.91 -2.31
C ARG A 46 12.38 4.45 -3.09
N VAL A 47 12.58 3.16 -3.25
CA VAL A 47 13.71 2.57 -3.99
C VAL A 47 13.27 1.27 -4.65
N LEU A 48 13.67 1.08 -5.91
CA LEU A 48 13.49 -0.19 -6.62
C LEU A 48 14.80 -0.57 -7.33
N THR A 49 15.13 -1.85 -7.33
CA THR A 49 16.31 -2.36 -8.03
C THR A 49 16.04 -2.56 -9.52
N THR A 50 17.12 -2.73 -10.32
CA THR A 50 17.00 -3.09 -11.74
C THR A 50 16.11 -4.32 -11.94
N GLY A 51 16.28 -5.36 -11.10
CA GLY A 51 15.51 -6.60 -11.20
C GLY A 51 14.03 -6.37 -10.92
N GLN A 52 13.70 -5.63 -9.87
CA GLN A 52 12.31 -5.26 -9.53
C GLN A 52 11.63 -4.46 -10.64
N LEU A 53 12.32 -3.46 -11.20
CA LEU A 53 11.79 -2.67 -12.31
C LEU A 53 11.63 -3.50 -13.58
N ALA A 54 12.54 -4.46 -13.83
CA ALA A 54 12.40 -5.42 -14.91
C ALA A 54 11.15 -6.30 -14.71
N ALA A 55 10.96 -6.83 -13.52
CA ALA A 55 9.79 -7.62 -13.13
C ALA A 55 8.47 -6.87 -13.32
N LEU A 56 8.46 -5.57 -12.99
CA LEU A 56 7.28 -4.72 -13.11
C LEU A 56 6.91 -4.32 -14.55
N GLY A 57 7.89 -4.20 -15.47
CA GLY A 57 7.59 -3.57 -16.75
C GLY A 57 8.31 -4.08 -18.00
N PHE A 58 9.20 -5.08 -17.89
CA PHE A 58 10.00 -5.52 -19.02
C PHE A 58 10.00 -7.04 -19.20
N GLY A 59 10.28 -7.49 -20.41
CA GLY A 59 10.48 -8.91 -20.71
C GLY A 59 11.89 -9.42 -20.33
N SER A 60 12.87 -8.51 -20.16
CA SER A 60 14.23 -8.89 -19.75
C SER A 60 14.91 -7.80 -18.92
N VAL A 61 15.86 -8.21 -18.09
CA VAL A 61 16.71 -7.29 -17.29
C VAL A 61 17.59 -6.43 -18.19
N ILE A 62 18.03 -6.95 -19.36
CA ILE A 62 18.86 -6.22 -20.31
C ILE A 62 18.09 -5.04 -20.88
N THR A 63 16.88 -5.28 -21.39
CA THR A 63 16.00 -4.21 -21.91
C THR A 63 15.68 -3.18 -20.83
N ALA A 64 15.43 -3.63 -19.59
CA ALA A 64 15.23 -2.74 -18.46
C ALA A 64 16.44 -1.83 -18.22
N ARG A 65 17.67 -2.39 -18.17
CA ARG A 65 18.90 -1.63 -17.96
C ARG A 65 19.08 -0.51 -18.97
N HIS A 66 18.87 -0.80 -20.26
CA HIS A 66 18.99 0.21 -21.32
C HIS A 66 17.95 1.33 -21.13
N ARG A 67 16.69 0.98 -20.94
CA ARG A 67 15.65 2.00 -20.77
C ARG A 67 15.82 2.82 -19.50
N LEU A 68 16.18 2.18 -18.37
CA LEU A 68 16.41 2.86 -17.11
C LEU A 68 17.60 3.83 -17.19
N ALA A 69 18.67 3.51 -17.94
CA ALA A 69 19.77 4.43 -18.18
C ALA A 69 19.29 5.72 -18.87
N VAL A 70 18.41 5.58 -19.88
CA VAL A 70 17.78 6.74 -20.57
C VAL A 70 16.94 7.60 -19.62
N LEU A 71 16.31 7.02 -18.61
CA LEU A 71 15.54 7.78 -17.62
C LEU A 71 16.41 8.46 -16.56
N VAL A 72 17.64 7.98 -16.34
CA VAL A 72 18.58 8.60 -15.39
C VAL A 72 19.23 9.84 -15.99
N GLU A 73 19.55 9.84 -17.28
CA GLU A 73 20.28 10.94 -17.96
C GLU A 73 19.57 12.31 -17.80
N PRO A 74 18.26 12.47 -18.08
CA PRO A 74 17.55 13.73 -17.87
C PRO A 74 17.16 13.98 -16.41
N GLY A 75 17.53 13.13 -15.47
CA GLY A 75 17.18 13.29 -14.06
C GLY A 75 15.74 12.89 -13.69
N VAL A 76 15.05 12.10 -14.51
CA VAL A 76 13.75 11.50 -14.17
C VAL A 76 13.93 10.49 -13.04
N LEU A 77 14.98 9.67 -13.10
CA LEU A 77 15.42 8.79 -12.04
C LEU A 77 16.85 9.16 -11.61
N ARG A 78 17.19 8.80 -10.39
CA ARG A 78 18.57 8.72 -9.89
C ARG A 78 18.90 7.26 -9.62
N ARG A 79 20.17 6.91 -9.58
CA ARG A 79 20.61 5.55 -9.24
C ARG A 79 21.87 5.57 -8.38
N PHE A 80 22.00 4.54 -7.54
CA PHE A 80 23.21 4.27 -6.76
C PHE A 80 23.47 2.78 -6.67
N ARG A 81 24.64 2.38 -6.22
CA ARG A 81 24.98 1.00 -5.88
C ARG A 81 25.48 0.95 -4.45
N PRO A 82 24.82 0.17 -3.58
CA PRO A 82 25.41 -0.14 -2.28
C PRO A 82 26.75 -0.84 -2.43
N HIS A 83 27.67 -0.53 -1.54
CA HIS A 83 28.94 -1.24 -1.49
C HIS A 83 28.72 -2.71 -1.11
N ARG A 84 29.49 -3.60 -1.72
CA ARG A 84 29.60 -5.02 -1.36
C ARG A 84 31.08 -5.41 -1.36
N ASP A 85 31.46 -6.24 -0.39
CA ASP A 85 32.83 -6.74 -0.28
C ASP A 85 33.19 -7.65 -1.45
N THR A 86 32.22 -8.35 -2.03
CA THR A 86 32.40 -9.21 -3.20
C THR A 86 31.32 -8.96 -4.24
N GLY A 87 31.73 -8.86 -5.50
CA GLY A 87 30.82 -8.63 -6.62
C GLY A 87 30.27 -7.21 -6.69
N SER A 88 29.27 -7.01 -7.52
CA SER A 88 28.57 -5.72 -7.68
C SER A 88 27.12 -5.86 -7.26
N ALA A 89 26.64 -4.99 -6.40
CA ALA A 89 25.21 -4.87 -6.11
C ALA A 89 24.43 -4.47 -7.39
N PRO A 90 23.16 -4.81 -7.52
CA PRO A 90 22.31 -4.26 -8.57
C PRO A 90 22.19 -2.75 -8.43
N TRP A 91 21.89 -2.04 -9.53
CA TRP A 91 21.50 -0.65 -9.44
C TRP A 91 20.20 -0.50 -8.67
N HIS A 92 20.17 0.44 -7.74
CA HIS A 92 19.03 0.90 -6.99
C HIS A 92 18.59 2.25 -7.57
N TYR A 93 17.31 2.40 -7.88
CA TYR A 93 16.75 3.59 -8.49
C TYR A 93 15.89 4.35 -7.50
N LEU A 94 16.07 5.66 -7.49
CA LEU A 94 15.34 6.64 -6.70
C LEU A 94 14.65 7.61 -7.65
N LEU A 95 13.62 8.29 -7.16
CA LEU A 95 12.99 9.37 -7.91
C LEU A 95 14.00 10.52 -8.11
N GLY A 96 14.15 10.97 -9.36
CA GLY A 96 14.96 12.13 -9.68
C GLY A 96 14.16 13.44 -9.64
N PRO A 97 14.83 14.61 -9.65
CA PRO A 97 14.15 15.90 -9.56
C PRO A 97 13.19 16.18 -10.71
N VAL A 98 13.56 15.81 -11.95
CA VAL A 98 12.68 15.94 -13.12
C VAL A 98 11.48 15.01 -12.99
N GLY A 99 11.68 13.76 -12.50
CA GLY A 99 10.59 12.83 -12.21
C GLY A 99 9.61 13.35 -11.16
N ALA A 100 10.12 13.98 -10.10
CA ALA A 100 9.28 14.60 -9.07
C ALA A 100 8.45 15.76 -9.62
N ALA A 101 9.04 16.60 -10.45
CA ALA A 101 8.33 17.71 -11.10
C ALA A 101 7.25 17.21 -12.08
N LEU A 102 7.54 16.14 -12.84
CA LEU A 102 6.56 15.49 -13.72
C LEU A 102 5.36 14.94 -12.96
N LEU A 103 5.59 14.22 -11.86
CA LEU A 103 4.51 13.66 -11.04
C LEU A 103 3.71 14.76 -10.35
N GLY A 104 4.37 15.82 -9.86
CA GLY A 104 3.70 16.98 -9.26
C GLY A 104 2.85 17.79 -10.25
N ALA A 105 3.21 17.80 -11.54
CA ALA A 105 2.40 18.43 -12.58
C ALA A 105 1.17 17.57 -12.97
N GLU A 106 1.28 16.25 -12.87
CA GLU A 106 0.18 15.32 -13.14
C GLU A 106 -0.81 15.22 -11.97
N ASP A 107 -0.33 15.40 -10.75
CA ASP A 107 -1.14 15.29 -9.53
C ASP A 107 -0.77 16.39 -8.52
N ALA A 108 -1.49 17.50 -8.58
CA ALA A 108 -1.28 18.67 -7.71
C ALA A 108 -1.53 18.36 -6.21
N SER A 109 -2.22 17.26 -5.87
CA SER A 109 -2.47 16.85 -4.48
C SER A 109 -1.22 16.28 -3.79
N GLU A 110 -0.19 15.88 -4.55
CA GLU A 110 1.01 15.22 -4.04
C GLU A 110 2.25 16.12 -3.99
N SER A 111 2.20 17.23 -3.27
CA SER A 111 3.41 18.02 -2.92
C SER A 111 4.49 17.19 -2.18
N SER A 112 4.18 15.93 -1.84
CA SER A 112 5.09 14.98 -1.19
C SER A 112 6.25 14.52 -2.09
N TRP A 113 6.11 14.55 -3.42
CA TRP A 113 7.14 14.11 -4.35
C TRP A 113 8.42 14.94 -4.26
N LEU A 114 8.29 16.25 -4.07
CA LEU A 114 9.44 17.15 -3.88
C LEU A 114 10.21 16.83 -2.59
N LYS A 115 9.54 16.32 -1.56
CA LYS A 115 10.19 15.86 -0.32
C LYS A 115 10.96 14.55 -0.53
N ALA A 116 10.52 13.71 -1.48
CA ALA A 116 11.18 12.44 -1.78
C ALA A 116 12.55 12.61 -2.48
N VAL A 117 12.77 13.72 -3.19
CA VAL A 117 14.02 13.98 -3.91
C VAL A 117 15.06 14.78 -3.12
N ARG A 118 14.79 15.11 -1.86
CA ARG A 118 15.78 15.78 -1.01
C ARG A 118 17.03 14.92 -0.88
N ALA A 119 18.18 15.52 -1.19
CA ALA A 119 19.47 14.82 -1.21
C ALA A 119 19.84 14.17 0.13
N ASP A 120 19.50 14.84 1.25
CA ASP A 120 19.70 14.32 2.61
C ASP A 120 18.92 13.02 2.87
N ARG A 121 17.67 12.94 2.42
CA ARG A 121 16.83 11.74 2.55
C ARG A 121 17.29 10.59 1.67
N GLN A 122 17.72 10.88 0.44
CA GLN A 122 18.27 9.89 -0.47
C GLN A 122 19.59 9.32 0.06
N LEU A 123 20.49 10.18 0.54
CA LEU A 123 21.75 9.76 1.15
C LEU A 123 21.53 8.93 2.43
N ALA A 124 20.55 9.32 3.26
CA ALA A 124 20.17 8.55 4.43
C ALA A 124 19.66 7.14 4.06
N LEU A 125 18.90 7.01 2.97
CA LEU A 125 18.42 5.72 2.49
C LEU A 125 19.58 4.86 1.94
N GLU A 126 20.49 5.43 1.16
CA GLU A 126 21.66 4.74 0.61
C GLU A 126 22.54 4.11 1.69
N ARG A 127 22.66 4.78 2.84
CA ARG A 127 23.46 4.36 4.00
C ARG A 127 22.66 3.57 5.05
N SER A 128 21.38 3.38 4.83
CA SER A 128 20.50 2.76 5.81
C SER A 128 20.73 1.25 5.89
N GLN A 129 20.91 0.74 7.11
CA GLN A 129 20.90 -0.70 7.37
C GLN A 129 19.54 -1.36 7.03
N ARG A 130 18.46 -0.57 6.95
CA ARG A 130 17.14 -1.02 6.54
C ARG A 130 16.96 -1.11 5.02
N LEU A 131 17.96 -0.72 4.20
CA LEU A 131 17.86 -0.77 2.75
C LEU A 131 17.59 -2.19 2.24
N ALA A 132 18.31 -3.18 2.76
CA ALA A 132 18.14 -4.58 2.38
C ALA A 132 16.71 -5.08 2.70
N HIS A 133 16.19 -4.72 3.87
CA HIS A 133 14.82 -5.04 4.27
C HIS A 133 13.80 -4.40 3.32
N LEU A 134 13.90 -3.09 3.07
CA LEU A 134 13.01 -2.38 2.14
C LEU A 134 13.05 -2.99 0.72
N VAL A 135 14.22 -3.37 0.25
CA VAL A 135 14.39 -4.05 -1.04
C VAL A 135 13.71 -5.43 -1.02
N GLY A 136 13.82 -6.18 0.08
CA GLY A 136 13.14 -7.47 0.25
C GLY A 136 11.62 -7.33 0.22
N VAL A 137 11.06 -6.39 0.98
CA VAL A 137 9.62 -6.05 0.94
C VAL A 137 9.18 -5.68 -0.48
N ASN A 138 9.93 -4.82 -1.16
CA ASN A 138 9.61 -4.44 -2.54
C ASN A 138 9.73 -5.60 -3.52
N TRP A 139 10.65 -6.56 -3.31
CA TRP A 139 10.71 -7.78 -4.10
C TRP A 139 9.47 -8.64 -3.96
N PHE A 140 8.92 -8.76 -2.75
CA PHE A 140 7.70 -9.50 -2.50
C PHE A 140 6.55 -9.04 -3.41
N PHE A 141 6.29 -7.76 -3.43
CA PHE A 141 5.22 -7.18 -4.27
C PHE A 141 5.58 -7.14 -5.75
N ALA A 142 6.84 -6.89 -6.11
CA ALA A 142 7.29 -6.93 -7.50
C ALA A 142 7.14 -8.34 -8.09
N ALA A 143 7.38 -9.39 -7.30
CA ALA A 143 7.19 -10.77 -7.71
C ALA A 143 5.70 -11.12 -7.92
N LEU A 144 4.79 -10.63 -7.08
CA LEU A 144 3.34 -10.73 -7.30
C LEU A 144 2.92 -10.05 -8.60
N ALA A 145 3.36 -8.82 -8.83
CA ALA A 145 3.05 -8.09 -10.04
C ALA A 145 3.64 -8.75 -11.31
N ALA A 146 4.84 -9.33 -11.20
CA ALA A 146 5.45 -10.10 -12.28
C ALA A 146 4.64 -11.36 -12.60
N PHE A 147 4.21 -12.11 -11.58
CA PHE A 147 3.37 -13.29 -11.74
C PHE A 147 2.06 -12.93 -12.46
N ALA A 148 1.35 -11.91 -12.00
CA ALA A 148 0.12 -11.44 -12.64
C ALA A 148 0.32 -11.10 -14.14
N ARG A 149 1.45 -10.46 -14.46
CA ARG A 149 1.77 -10.06 -15.83
C ARG A 149 2.16 -11.22 -16.76
N THR A 150 2.75 -12.29 -16.21
CA THR A 150 3.38 -13.35 -17.01
C THR A 150 2.55 -14.62 -17.14
N THR A 151 1.65 -14.89 -16.20
CA THR A 151 0.88 -16.15 -16.18
C THR A 151 -0.38 -16.12 -17.04
N GLY A 152 -0.91 -14.95 -17.39
CA GLY A 152 -2.17 -14.84 -18.13
C GLY A 152 -3.39 -15.40 -17.37
N SER A 153 -3.25 -15.69 -16.07
CA SER A 153 -4.28 -16.28 -15.21
C SER A 153 -5.41 -15.32 -14.82
N GLY A 154 -5.35 -14.05 -15.25
CA GLY A 154 -6.25 -13.00 -14.76
C GLY A 154 -5.95 -12.57 -13.33
N ALA A 155 -4.81 -12.99 -12.80
CA ALA A 155 -4.32 -12.56 -11.49
C ALA A 155 -3.96 -11.07 -11.50
N GLU A 156 -4.18 -10.40 -10.36
CA GLU A 156 -3.96 -8.95 -10.24
C GLU A 156 -3.49 -8.57 -8.82
N LEU A 157 -2.43 -7.77 -8.74
CA LEU A 157 -2.06 -7.06 -7.53
C LEU A 157 -2.81 -5.73 -7.48
N ARG A 158 -3.98 -5.72 -6.82
CA ARG A 158 -4.88 -4.55 -6.76
C ARG A 158 -4.41 -3.46 -5.82
N LEU A 159 -3.66 -3.84 -4.78
CA LEU A 159 -3.14 -2.90 -3.80
C LEU A 159 -1.71 -3.28 -3.42
N TRP A 160 -0.85 -2.28 -3.36
CA TRP A 160 0.50 -2.36 -2.82
C TRP A 160 0.79 -1.08 -2.05
N LEU A 161 0.85 -1.19 -0.74
CA LEU A 161 1.24 -0.11 0.19
C LEU A 161 2.49 -0.55 0.96
N GLY A 162 3.46 0.35 1.10
CA GLY A 162 4.56 0.19 2.05
C GLY A 162 4.13 0.61 3.46
N GLU A 163 5.02 0.48 4.44
CA GLU A 163 4.79 0.69 5.88
C GLU A 163 3.90 1.90 6.20
N THR A 164 4.25 3.10 5.72
CA THR A 164 3.49 4.34 6.01
C THR A 164 2.08 4.30 5.42
N GLY A 165 1.96 3.83 4.16
CA GLY A 165 0.66 3.72 3.50
C GLY A 165 -0.22 2.65 4.15
N ALA A 166 0.36 1.54 4.58
CA ALA A 166 -0.31 0.46 5.28
C ALA A 166 -0.87 0.95 6.62
N ALA A 167 -0.06 1.62 7.43
CA ALA A 167 -0.50 2.20 8.70
C ALA A 167 -1.66 3.20 8.50
N GLY A 168 -1.58 4.08 7.51
CA GLY A 168 -2.65 5.03 7.18
C GLY A 168 -3.95 4.34 6.73
N TRP A 169 -3.84 3.28 5.92
CA TRP A 169 -4.99 2.50 5.46
C TRP A 169 -5.70 1.79 6.62
N LEU A 170 -4.93 1.19 7.53
CA LEU A 170 -5.44 0.52 8.73
C LEU A 170 -6.10 1.52 9.69
N GLN A 171 -5.45 2.67 9.90
CA GLN A 171 -6.00 3.75 10.72
C GLN A 171 -7.35 4.25 10.18
N GLY A 172 -7.48 4.46 8.88
CA GLY A 172 -8.72 4.92 8.27
C GLY A 172 -9.90 3.94 8.44
N ARG A 173 -9.62 2.64 8.62
CA ARG A 173 -10.65 1.61 8.80
C ARG A 173 -11.01 1.31 10.25
N ALA A 174 -10.10 1.52 11.19
CA ALA A 174 -10.28 1.25 12.60
C ALA A 174 -10.20 2.51 13.48
N ALA A 175 -10.21 3.70 12.88
CA ALA A 175 -9.81 4.99 13.46
C ALA A 175 -10.43 5.32 14.82
N ALA A 176 -11.72 5.02 15.03
CA ALA A 176 -12.40 5.38 16.27
C ALA A 176 -11.91 4.61 17.51
N LYS A 177 -11.30 3.44 17.32
CA LYS A 177 -10.92 2.52 18.39
C LYS A 177 -9.41 2.38 18.62
N LEU A 178 -8.59 2.84 17.66
CA LEU A 178 -7.13 2.79 17.75
C LEU A 178 -6.48 4.14 18.10
N ALA A 179 -7.27 5.14 18.46
CA ALA A 179 -6.82 6.52 18.64
C ALA A 179 -5.72 6.71 19.71
N TRP A 180 -5.59 5.78 20.66
CA TRP A 180 -4.64 5.91 21.76
C TRP A 180 -3.23 5.38 21.46
N GLU A 181 -3.10 4.24 20.79
CA GLU A 181 -1.79 3.58 20.54
C GLU A 181 -1.36 3.58 19.07
N GLY A 182 -2.26 3.95 18.17
CA GLY A 182 -2.07 3.84 16.73
C GLY A 182 -2.16 2.39 16.21
N PRO A 183 -2.31 2.20 14.89
CA PRO A 183 -2.31 0.87 14.28
C PRO A 183 -0.89 0.28 14.30
N PRO A 184 -0.77 -1.06 14.26
CA PRO A 184 0.51 -1.71 13.97
C PRO A 184 1.03 -1.22 12.61
N ARG A 185 2.33 -1.33 12.41
CA ARG A 185 3.01 -0.88 11.18
C ARG A 185 3.59 -2.08 10.44
N PRO A 186 2.75 -2.81 9.68
CA PRO A 186 3.29 -3.87 8.86
C PRO A 186 4.25 -3.31 7.80
N ASP A 187 5.21 -4.08 7.39
CA ASP A 187 6.18 -3.71 6.33
C ASP A 187 5.49 -3.39 5.01
N GLY A 188 4.34 -4.02 4.77
CA GLY A 188 3.49 -3.74 3.63
C GLY A 188 2.06 -4.20 3.81
N LEU A 189 1.17 -3.70 2.95
CA LEU A 189 -0.20 -4.17 2.85
C LEU A 189 -0.55 -4.37 1.38
N GLY A 190 -1.13 -5.53 1.06
CA GLY A 190 -1.49 -5.90 -0.29
C GLY A 190 -2.92 -6.39 -0.42
N CYS A 191 -3.44 -6.31 -1.67
CA CYS A 191 -4.65 -6.99 -2.07
C CYS A 191 -4.35 -7.77 -3.35
N TRP A 192 -4.49 -9.08 -3.28
CA TRP A 192 -4.27 -10.01 -4.38
C TRP A 192 -5.59 -10.59 -4.85
N ALA A 193 -5.81 -10.59 -6.16
CA ALA A 193 -6.96 -11.22 -6.78
C ALA A 193 -6.51 -12.29 -7.78
N GLU A 194 -7.05 -13.49 -7.69
CA GLU A 194 -6.76 -14.61 -8.59
C GLU A 194 -7.88 -15.66 -8.50
N LEU A 195 -8.24 -16.28 -9.62
CA LEU A 195 -9.26 -17.33 -9.70
C LEU A 195 -10.61 -16.95 -9.05
N GLY A 196 -11.01 -15.68 -9.18
CA GLY A 196 -12.23 -15.17 -8.57
C GLY A 196 -12.17 -14.93 -7.07
N GLN A 197 -11.04 -15.23 -6.43
CA GLN A 197 -10.79 -14.97 -5.01
C GLN A 197 -10.05 -13.65 -4.84
N GLN A 198 -10.26 -12.99 -3.69
CA GLN A 198 -9.54 -11.79 -3.31
C GLN A 198 -9.04 -11.90 -1.88
N VAL A 199 -7.76 -11.69 -1.69
CA VAL A 199 -7.08 -11.77 -0.39
C VAL A 199 -6.43 -10.43 -0.07
N THR A 200 -6.85 -9.81 1.03
CA THR A 200 -6.18 -8.64 1.59
C THR A 200 -5.28 -9.08 2.74
N PHE A 201 -4.03 -8.64 2.73
CA PHE A 201 -3.03 -9.10 3.68
C PHE A 201 -2.09 -7.98 4.14
N MET A 202 -1.61 -8.12 5.37
CA MET A 202 -0.49 -7.40 5.94
C MET A 202 0.76 -8.28 5.82
N LEU A 203 1.90 -7.70 5.51
CA LEU A 203 3.17 -8.39 5.33
C LEU A 203 4.14 -7.99 6.43
N GLU A 204 4.74 -8.99 7.07
CA GLU A 204 5.96 -8.91 7.89
C GLU A 204 7.09 -9.66 7.17
N TYR A 205 8.15 -8.96 6.82
CA TYR A 205 9.29 -9.48 6.07
C TYR A 205 10.51 -9.63 6.97
N ASP A 206 10.78 -10.82 7.45
CA ASP A 206 11.93 -11.10 8.31
C ASP A 206 13.21 -11.34 7.50
N THR A 207 14.24 -10.55 7.74
CA THR A 207 15.58 -10.76 7.18
C THR A 207 16.43 -11.75 7.97
N GLY A 208 15.88 -12.31 9.05
CA GLY A 208 16.56 -13.27 9.93
C GLY A 208 17.32 -12.63 11.10
N SER A 209 17.28 -11.31 11.22
CA SER A 209 18.00 -10.57 12.26
C SER A 209 17.19 -10.30 13.53
N GLU A 210 15.87 -10.41 13.48
CA GLU A 210 15.00 -10.13 14.61
C GLU A 210 14.94 -11.29 15.62
N HIS A 211 14.84 -10.99 16.92
CA HIS A 211 14.66 -11.99 17.95
C HIS A 211 13.24 -12.56 17.93
N LEU A 212 13.10 -13.90 17.99
CA LEU A 212 11.79 -14.57 17.92
C LEU A 212 10.78 -14.12 18.98
N PRO A 213 11.14 -13.86 20.26
CA PRO A 213 10.21 -13.33 21.24
C PRO A 213 9.68 -11.93 20.87
N GLN A 214 10.50 -11.09 20.25
CA GLN A 214 10.09 -9.77 19.77
C GLN A 214 9.10 -9.91 18.62
N LEU A 215 9.38 -10.79 17.67
CA LEU A 215 8.45 -11.12 16.58
C LEU A 215 7.08 -11.59 17.11
N ALA A 216 7.05 -12.51 18.09
CA ALA A 216 5.81 -12.94 18.72
C ALA A 216 5.09 -11.79 19.45
N GLY A 217 5.84 -10.89 20.08
CA GLY A 217 5.31 -9.69 20.76
C GLY A 217 4.57 -8.73 19.84
N THR A 218 4.86 -8.71 18.52
CA THR A 218 4.12 -7.87 17.57
C THR A 218 2.66 -8.28 17.43
N LEU A 219 2.31 -9.55 17.71
CA LEU A 219 0.94 -10.07 17.60
C LEU A 219 -0.05 -9.33 18.50
N ALA A 220 0.40 -8.79 19.65
CA ALA A 220 -0.47 -8.02 20.53
C ALA A 220 -1.06 -6.78 19.82
N GLY A 221 -0.25 -6.07 19.01
CA GLY A 221 -0.73 -4.94 18.20
C GLY A 221 -1.74 -5.37 17.15
N TYR A 222 -1.47 -6.48 16.47
CA TYR A 222 -2.36 -7.03 15.44
C TYR A 222 -3.66 -7.59 16.01
N SER A 223 -3.62 -8.20 17.18
CA SER A 223 -4.82 -8.69 17.90
C SER A 223 -5.75 -7.52 18.29
N ARG A 224 -5.19 -6.42 18.81
CA ARG A 224 -5.96 -5.19 19.07
C ARG A 224 -6.57 -4.62 17.80
N LEU A 225 -5.82 -4.60 16.69
CA LEU A 225 -6.34 -4.18 15.40
C LEU A 225 -7.51 -5.06 14.94
N ALA A 226 -7.35 -6.39 15.02
CA ALA A 226 -8.39 -7.33 14.61
C ALA A 226 -9.68 -7.11 15.39
N ARG A 227 -9.59 -6.90 16.70
CA ARG A 227 -10.73 -6.56 17.56
C ARG A 227 -11.36 -5.22 17.15
N ALA A 228 -10.56 -4.17 16.96
CA ALA A 228 -11.06 -2.85 16.58
C ALA A 228 -11.77 -2.87 15.21
N MET A 229 -11.27 -3.67 14.26
CA MET A 229 -11.92 -3.86 12.97
C MET A 229 -13.23 -4.65 13.09
N ALA A 230 -13.25 -5.70 13.92
CA ALA A 230 -14.46 -6.47 14.19
C ALA A 230 -15.55 -5.60 14.83
N ASP A 231 -15.20 -4.69 15.73
CA ASP A 231 -16.11 -3.73 16.37
C ASP A 231 -16.81 -2.79 15.37
N VAL A 232 -16.22 -2.55 14.19
CA VAL A 232 -16.80 -1.75 13.11
C VAL A 232 -17.25 -2.58 11.89
N ASP A 233 -17.41 -3.88 12.10
CA ASP A 233 -17.86 -4.85 11.10
C ASP A 233 -16.97 -4.94 9.87
N GLN A 234 -15.67 -4.79 10.08
CA GLN A 234 -14.66 -4.95 9.03
C GLN A 234 -13.86 -6.24 9.25
N PRO A 235 -13.62 -7.05 8.22
CA PRO A 235 -12.69 -8.17 8.33
C PRO A 235 -11.25 -7.65 8.46
N CYS A 236 -10.49 -8.23 9.40
CA CYS A 236 -9.07 -7.94 9.51
C CYS A 236 -8.30 -8.63 8.38
N PRO A 237 -7.37 -7.95 7.67
CA PRO A 237 -6.51 -8.58 6.69
C PRO A 237 -5.72 -9.76 7.27
N LEU A 238 -5.35 -10.73 6.43
CA LEU A 238 -4.44 -11.82 6.82
C LEU A 238 -3.08 -11.26 7.25
N LEU A 239 -2.43 -11.89 8.20
CA LEU A 239 -1.06 -11.55 8.61
C LEU A 239 -0.09 -12.57 8.03
N LEU A 240 0.72 -12.15 7.07
CA LEU A 240 1.68 -12.98 6.35
C LEU A 240 3.09 -12.70 6.84
N PHE A 241 3.80 -13.74 7.28
CA PHE A 241 5.21 -13.67 7.63
C PHE A 241 6.06 -14.33 6.55
N CYS A 242 7.01 -13.59 5.98
CA CYS A 242 7.94 -14.08 4.98
C CYS A 242 9.35 -14.20 5.58
N PHE A 243 9.90 -15.40 5.59
CA PHE A 243 11.19 -15.74 6.20
C PHE A 243 12.25 -16.08 5.16
N PRO A 244 13.56 -15.84 5.44
CA PRO A 244 14.64 -16.09 4.50
C PRO A 244 14.93 -17.59 4.27
N GLY A 245 14.38 -18.47 5.11
CA GLY A 245 14.60 -19.91 4.96
C GLY A 245 13.82 -20.78 5.94
N PRO A 246 13.73 -22.10 5.67
CA PRO A 246 12.82 -22.99 6.36
C PRO A 246 13.15 -23.19 7.85
N ARG A 247 14.43 -23.18 8.23
CA ARG A 247 14.82 -23.28 9.65
C ARG A 247 14.31 -22.08 10.45
N ARG A 248 14.45 -20.89 9.89
CA ARG A 248 13.99 -19.66 10.52
C ARG A 248 12.48 -19.64 10.62
N GLU A 249 11.78 -20.01 9.55
CA GLU A 249 10.33 -20.15 9.52
C GLU A 249 9.84 -21.12 10.60
N GLN A 250 10.41 -22.32 10.68
CA GLN A 250 10.01 -23.32 11.67
C GLN A 250 10.13 -22.80 13.11
N ALA A 251 11.25 -22.17 13.44
CA ALA A 251 11.45 -21.59 14.78
C ALA A 251 10.47 -20.45 15.06
N ALA A 252 10.21 -19.59 14.06
CA ALA A 252 9.24 -18.50 14.16
C ALA A 252 7.81 -19.03 14.34
N ARG A 253 7.41 -20.07 13.60
CA ARG A 253 6.10 -20.71 13.75
C ARG A 253 5.86 -21.22 15.17
N GLN A 254 6.87 -21.82 15.80
CA GLN A 254 6.77 -22.27 17.19
C GLN A 254 6.54 -21.09 18.14
N ALA A 255 7.28 -20.00 17.99
CA ALA A 255 7.13 -18.81 18.80
C ALA A 255 5.78 -18.12 18.61
N LEU A 256 5.34 -17.96 17.35
CA LEU A 256 4.05 -17.38 17.00
C LEU A 256 2.87 -18.23 17.52
N ALA A 257 2.95 -19.57 17.39
CA ALA A 257 1.89 -20.48 17.85
C ALA A 257 1.78 -20.52 19.38
N ALA A 258 2.86 -20.23 20.10
CA ALA A 258 2.85 -20.17 21.56
C ALA A 258 2.25 -18.86 22.12
N ALA A 259 2.10 -17.84 21.29
CA ALA A 259 1.49 -16.56 21.69
C ALA A 259 -0.04 -16.69 21.77
N THR A 260 -0.62 -16.23 22.87
CA THR A 260 -2.08 -16.30 23.10
C THR A 260 -2.88 -15.49 22.08
N GLU A 261 -2.29 -14.43 21.58
CA GLU A 261 -2.87 -13.53 20.58
C GLU A 261 -3.04 -14.17 19.20
N ALA A 262 -2.29 -15.24 18.90
CA ALA A 262 -2.36 -15.94 17.61
C ALA A 262 -3.78 -16.46 17.31
N ALA A 263 -4.53 -16.88 18.33
CA ALA A 263 -5.90 -17.36 18.17
C ALA A 263 -6.89 -16.30 17.67
N ALA A 264 -6.57 -15.03 17.85
CA ALA A 264 -7.39 -13.89 17.39
C ALA A 264 -7.03 -13.45 15.95
N LEU A 265 -6.07 -14.10 15.29
CA LEU A 265 -5.48 -13.67 14.02
C LEU A 265 -5.51 -14.78 12.98
N ARG A 266 -5.57 -14.39 11.73
CA ARG A 266 -5.41 -15.28 10.57
C ARG A 266 -3.97 -15.14 10.07
N ILE A 267 -3.12 -16.09 10.44
CA ILE A 267 -1.67 -16.04 10.19
C ILE A 267 -1.26 -17.13 9.21
N ALA A 268 -0.41 -16.77 8.25
CA ALA A 268 0.33 -17.74 7.43
C ALA A 268 1.80 -17.36 7.35
N THR A 269 2.66 -18.35 7.17
CA THR A 269 4.11 -18.17 7.05
C THR A 269 4.62 -18.78 5.77
N ALA A 270 5.73 -18.25 5.25
CA ALA A 270 6.44 -18.84 4.12
C ALA A 270 7.95 -18.66 4.26
N ALA A 271 8.72 -19.69 3.98
CA ALA A 271 10.15 -19.59 3.72
C ALA A 271 10.36 -19.29 2.24
N LEU A 272 10.59 -18.04 1.90
CA LEU A 272 10.57 -17.57 0.51
C LEU A 272 11.63 -16.49 0.26
N ASN A 273 12.41 -16.67 -0.81
CA ASN A 273 13.13 -15.55 -1.43
C ASN A 273 12.31 -15.04 -2.63
N PRO A 274 11.66 -13.86 -2.53
CA PRO A 274 10.78 -13.34 -3.58
C PRO A 274 11.50 -12.97 -4.88
N GLU A 275 12.83 -12.87 -4.88
CA GLU A 275 13.63 -12.69 -6.10
C GLU A 275 13.61 -13.94 -6.99
N HIS A 276 13.42 -15.11 -6.41
CA HIS A 276 13.54 -16.40 -7.11
C HIS A 276 12.22 -17.17 -7.22
N ALA A 277 11.25 -16.88 -6.37
CA ALA A 277 9.96 -17.54 -6.38
C ALA A 277 8.81 -16.57 -6.10
N SER A 278 7.64 -16.82 -6.68
CA SER A 278 6.48 -15.95 -6.52
C SER A 278 5.74 -16.22 -5.21
N PRO A 279 5.40 -15.17 -4.45
CA PRO A 279 4.52 -15.30 -3.28
C PRO A 279 3.08 -15.73 -3.64
N ALA A 280 2.67 -15.67 -4.91
CA ALA A 280 1.35 -16.15 -5.35
C ALA A 280 1.23 -17.67 -5.30
N GLY A 281 2.36 -18.39 -5.42
CA GLY A 281 2.41 -19.86 -5.47
C GLY A 281 2.06 -20.57 -4.16
N PRO A 282 2.07 -21.93 -4.18
CA PRO A 282 1.78 -22.74 -3.01
C PRO A 282 2.99 -22.78 -2.04
N VAL A 283 3.23 -21.66 -1.38
CA VAL A 283 4.36 -21.46 -0.45
C VAL A 283 3.92 -21.18 0.98
N TRP A 284 2.63 -20.91 1.20
CA TRP A 284 2.09 -20.45 2.47
C TRP A 284 1.62 -21.60 3.36
N LEU A 285 2.15 -21.66 4.57
CA LEU A 285 1.73 -22.58 5.62
C LEU A 285 0.80 -21.86 6.60
N PRO A 286 -0.52 -22.15 6.63
CA PRO A 286 -1.44 -21.66 7.66
C PRO A 286 -0.93 -21.96 9.06
N LEU A 287 -1.04 -20.99 9.98
CA LEU A 287 -0.73 -21.17 11.40
C LEU A 287 -2.00 -21.56 12.14
N LEU A 288 -2.46 -22.79 11.92
CA LEU A 288 -3.64 -23.35 12.57
C LEU A 288 -3.25 -24.55 13.42
N PRO A 289 -3.84 -24.73 14.64
CA PRO A 289 -3.69 -25.94 15.41
C PRO A 289 -4.12 -27.17 14.59
N GLY A 290 -3.27 -28.19 14.53
CA GLY A 290 -3.57 -29.43 13.79
C GLY A 290 -3.55 -29.33 12.26
N TRP A 291 -3.03 -28.24 11.68
CA TRP A 291 -2.85 -28.15 10.23
C TRP A 291 -1.91 -29.25 9.73
N ALA A 292 -2.47 -30.25 9.05
CA ALA A 292 -1.73 -31.38 8.45
C ALA A 292 -1.56 -31.22 6.93
N GLY A 293 -2.12 -30.13 6.34
CA GLY A 293 -1.96 -29.82 4.92
C GLY A 293 -0.58 -29.28 4.59
N GLY A 294 -0.21 -29.40 3.32
CA GLY A 294 0.99 -28.76 2.78
C GLY A 294 0.83 -27.25 2.62
N PRO A 295 1.85 -26.57 2.02
CA PRO A 295 1.75 -25.17 1.68
C PRO A 295 0.67 -24.94 0.61
N VAL A 296 -0.04 -23.80 0.73
CA VAL A 296 -1.14 -23.39 -0.16
C VAL A 296 -0.78 -22.11 -0.93
N ALA A 297 -1.46 -21.87 -2.05
CA ALA A 297 -1.31 -20.66 -2.82
C ALA A 297 -1.94 -19.45 -2.10
N LEU A 298 -1.46 -18.24 -2.40
CA LEU A 298 -1.94 -17.01 -1.76
C LEU A 298 -3.47 -16.82 -1.93
N CYS A 299 -4.00 -17.10 -3.12
CA CYS A 299 -5.42 -16.89 -3.42
C CYS A 299 -6.39 -17.75 -2.61
N VAL A 300 -5.93 -18.90 -2.06
CA VAL A 300 -6.78 -19.78 -1.26
C VAL A 300 -6.64 -19.59 0.25
N LEU A 301 -5.76 -18.71 0.70
CA LEU A 301 -5.50 -18.49 2.14
C LEU A 301 -6.74 -18.01 2.91
N ASP A 302 -7.57 -17.19 2.28
CA ASP A 302 -8.77 -16.67 2.94
C ASP A 302 -9.76 -17.80 3.28
N ALA A 303 -9.89 -18.78 2.41
CA ALA A 303 -10.69 -19.99 2.65
C ALA A 303 -10.01 -20.98 3.62
N ALA A 304 -8.66 -21.03 3.61
CA ALA A 304 -7.90 -21.93 4.48
C ALA A 304 -7.80 -21.44 5.92
N LEU A 305 -7.99 -20.14 6.17
CA LEU A 305 -7.86 -19.50 7.48
C LEU A 305 -9.21 -18.92 7.91
N PRO A 306 -10.04 -19.64 8.68
CA PRO A 306 -11.34 -19.15 9.14
C PRO A 306 -11.17 -17.87 9.96
N ASP A 307 -12.12 -16.96 9.79
CA ASP A 307 -12.10 -15.69 10.52
C ASP A 307 -12.58 -15.87 11.96
N PRO A 308 -11.71 -15.70 12.96
CA PRO A 308 -12.05 -15.91 14.36
C PRO A 308 -13.09 -14.91 14.89
N TRP A 309 -13.29 -13.78 14.19
CA TRP A 309 -14.23 -12.73 14.58
C TRP A 309 -15.57 -12.78 13.85
N SER A 310 -15.81 -13.75 12.98
CA SER A 310 -17.00 -13.82 12.14
C SER A 310 -18.31 -13.85 12.96
N ILE A 311 -18.37 -14.66 14.01
CA ILE A 311 -19.53 -14.75 14.91
C ILE A 311 -19.73 -13.44 15.66
N TYR A 312 -18.64 -12.92 16.25
CA TYR A 312 -18.67 -11.65 16.97
C TYR A 312 -19.21 -10.49 16.11
N ARG A 313 -18.73 -10.36 14.89
CA ARG A 313 -19.23 -9.33 13.95
C ARG A 313 -20.71 -9.50 13.67
N ALA A 314 -21.17 -10.73 13.42
CA ALA A 314 -22.58 -11.00 13.15
C ALA A 314 -23.49 -10.61 14.34
N GLU A 315 -23.07 -10.89 15.56
CA GLU A 315 -23.79 -10.50 16.78
C GLU A 315 -23.83 -8.99 16.98
N HIS A 316 -22.68 -8.33 16.80
CA HIS A 316 -22.58 -6.88 16.89
C HIS A 316 -23.38 -6.14 15.81
N ALA A 317 -23.43 -6.66 14.59
CA ALA A 317 -24.23 -6.09 13.51
C ALA A 317 -25.73 -6.16 13.84
N ARG A 318 -26.21 -7.30 14.35
CA ARG A 318 -27.61 -7.47 14.81
C ARG A 318 -27.96 -6.52 15.96
N ALA A 319 -27.07 -6.39 16.94
CA ALA A 319 -27.29 -5.49 18.07
C ALA A 319 -27.39 -4.02 17.63
N ARG A 320 -26.56 -3.59 16.66
CA ARG A 320 -26.62 -2.23 16.09
C ARG A 320 -27.92 -2.00 15.30
N GLU A 321 -28.35 -2.98 14.53
CA GLU A 321 -29.60 -2.91 13.79
C GLU A 321 -30.79 -2.80 14.72
N GLN A 322 -30.85 -3.61 15.79
CA GLN A 322 -31.88 -3.54 16.81
C GLN A 322 -31.88 -2.19 17.55
N ALA A 323 -30.70 -1.66 17.89
CA ALA A 323 -30.58 -0.34 18.51
C ALA A 323 -31.05 0.80 17.57
N ALA A 324 -30.72 0.70 16.27
CA ALA A 324 -31.19 1.66 15.28
C ALA A 324 -32.73 1.62 15.10
N GLN A 325 -33.31 0.43 15.10
CA GLN A 325 -34.77 0.26 15.05
C GLN A 325 -35.47 0.76 16.31
N ALA A 326 -34.87 0.58 17.50
CA ALA A 326 -35.39 1.07 18.77
C ALA A 326 -35.30 2.61 18.90
N HIS A 327 -34.45 3.26 18.14
CA HIS A 327 -34.23 4.71 18.17
C HIS A 327 -35.00 5.48 17.08
N VAL A 328 -35.99 4.84 16.42
CA VAL A 328 -36.91 5.56 15.54
C VAL A 328 -37.75 6.48 16.41
N PRO A 329 -37.60 7.80 16.33
CA PRO A 329 -38.46 8.71 17.08
C PRO A 329 -39.91 8.43 16.69
N PRO A 330 -40.89 8.50 17.64
CA PRO A 330 -42.28 8.36 17.27
C PRO A 330 -42.59 9.42 16.21
N PRO A 331 -43.45 9.09 15.24
CA PRO A 331 -43.89 10.08 14.23
C PRO A 331 -44.38 11.31 14.99
N TRP A 332 -43.89 12.48 14.59
CA TRP A 332 -44.37 13.74 15.15
C TRP A 332 -45.89 13.69 15.15
N PRO A 333 -46.59 14.07 16.29
CA PRO A 333 -48.03 14.24 16.26
C PRO A 333 -48.34 15.20 15.11
N ALA A 334 -49.30 14.84 14.26
CA ALA A 334 -49.74 15.70 13.17
C ALA A 334 -50.01 17.08 13.74
N ASP A 335 -49.49 18.11 13.08
CA ASP A 335 -49.66 19.49 13.49
C ASP A 335 -51.16 19.79 13.53
N PRO A 336 -51.75 20.19 14.67
CA PRO A 336 -53.19 20.44 14.74
C PRO A 336 -53.65 21.56 13.81
N ASP A 337 -52.73 22.30 13.18
CA ASP A 337 -53.01 23.38 12.27
C ASP A 337 -53.17 22.90 10.80
N ASP A 338 -52.89 21.63 10.48
CA ASP A 338 -53.10 21.08 9.11
C ASP A 338 -54.58 20.82 8.78
N GLU A 339 -55.51 20.92 9.72
CA GLU A 339 -56.93 20.73 9.54
C GLU A 339 -57.67 22.02 9.06
N TYR A 340 -56.98 23.18 9.03
CA TYR A 340 -57.65 24.46 8.75
C TYR A 340 -57.61 24.93 7.27
N ASP A 341 -56.90 24.24 6.40
CA ASP A 341 -56.74 24.68 5.00
C ASP A 341 -57.65 23.96 3.98
N SER A 342 -58.66 23.20 4.46
CA SER A 342 -59.62 22.50 3.58
C SER A 342 -61.00 23.15 3.51
N ALA A 343 -61.20 24.37 4.10
CA ALA A 343 -62.43 25.10 3.92
C ALA A 343 -62.34 26.01 2.67
N GLY A 344 -62.80 25.47 1.53
CA GLY A 344 -62.96 26.23 0.29
C GLY A 344 -63.92 27.41 0.46
N PRO A 345 -63.78 28.47 -0.37
CA PRO A 345 -64.57 29.70 -0.26
C PRO A 345 -66.06 29.41 -0.45
N ALA A 346 -66.89 29.98 0.45
CA ALA A 346 -68.33 29.92 0.41
C ALA A 346 -68.87 30.57 -0.90
N PRO A 347 -69.95 30.01 -1.52
CA PRO A 347 -70.52 30.59 -2.69
C PRO A 347 -71.24 31.91 -2.35
N THR A 348 -70.83 32.99 -3.01
CA THR A 348 -71.49 34.30 -2.97
C THR A 348 -72.83 34.16 -3.70
N ALA A 349 -73.93 34.57 -3.00
CA ALA A 349 -75.25 34.79 -3.56
C ALA A 349 -75.36 36.12 -4.30
#